data_b6194c63bcad726ba2677bb6f1ba6fdc
#
_entry.id   b6194c63bcad726ba2677bb6f1ba6fdc
#
_cell.length_a   1.000
_cell.length_b   1.000
_cell.length_c   1.000
_cell.angle_alpha   90.00
_cell.angle_beta   90.00
_cell.angle_gamma   90.00
#
_symmetry.space_group_name_H-M   'P 1'
#
loop_
_entity.id
_entity.type
_entity.pdbx_description
1 polymer ?
#
loop_
_entity_poly.entity_id
_entity_poly.type
_entity_poly.pdbx_seq_one_letter_code
_entity_poly.pdbx_strand_id
1 'polypeptide(L)'
;MAAARPGGVSPGGETSRGTAGPPRKVSPGGETPRGANVIGVLALQGDFEAHTKILQTLGAQPREVRVPADLAGLDGLIIPGGESTVITLGIEREGLGDPLRELAGSGTPVLGTCAGMIVLDRDHLGVLDIRVQRNAFGRQLRSFEADLELVGVDGGPVHAIFIRAPWVVEHGAGVEVLAQVQAHPVAVRQGNVFAVAFHPELAGETRLHKLLLDTLARRTADAGSRGPC
;
A
#
# COMPACT_ATOMS: atom_id res chain seq x y z
N MET A 1 16.58 74.99 -13.87
CA MET A 1 15.36 75.70 -14.22
C MET A 1 14.18 74.76 -14.22
N ALA A 2 13.16 75.19 -13.46
CA ALA A 2 11.76 74.73 -13.39
C ALA A 2 11.51 73.25 -13.02
N ALA A 3 11.19 72.90 -11.82
CA ALA A 3 9.99 73.21 -11.00
C ALA A 3 8.66 72.82 -11.66
N ALA A 4 8.04 71.77 -11.14
CA ALA A 4 6.60 71.81 -10.87
C ALA A 4 6.15 70.61 -10.01
N ARG A 5 5.31 70.94 -9.15
CA ARG A 5 4.75 70.34 -7.94
C ARG A 5 3.55 69.41 -8.19
N PRO A 6 2.91 68.96 -7.12
CA PRO A 6 2.39 67.59 -6.92
C PRO A 6 0.84 67.60 -6.94
N GLY A 7 0.28 66.43 -6.96
CA GLY A 7 -1.14 66.21 -6.68
C GLY A 7 -1.37 64.72 -6.71
N GLY A 8 -2.04 64.13 -5.85
CA GLY A 8 -3.07 64.39 -4.87
C GLY A 8 -3.40 63.01 -4.31
N VAL A 9 -3.44 62.95 -3.00
CA VAL A 9 -3.85 61.77 -2.20
C VAL A 9 -5.37 61.66 -2.27
N SER A 10 -5.85 60.41 -2.48
CA SER A 10 -7.19 60.03 -1.98
C SER A 10 -7.16 58.59 -1.54
N PRO A 11 -7.63 58.30 -0.31
CA PRO A 11 -7.71 56.97 0.22
C PRO A 11 -9.07 56.36 -0.06
N GLY A 12 -9.09 55.14 -0.46
CA GLY A 12 -10.30 54.35 -0.61
C GLY A 12 -9.96 52.88 -0.32
N GLY A 13 -9.89 52.54 0.96
CA GLY A 13 -9.80 51.17 1.36
C GLY A 13 -11.17 50.51 1.31
N GLU A 14 -11.28 49.39 0.71
CA GLU A 14 -12.31 48.42 1.01
C GLU A 14 -11.67 47.04 1.09
N THR A 15 -11.54 46.60 2.34
CA THR A 15 -11.21 45.22 2.71
C THR A 15 -12.37 44.33 2.33
N SER A 16 -12.31 43.69 1.20
CA SER A 16 -13.20 42.57 0.88
C SER A 16 -12.84 41.40 1.79
N ARG A 17 -13.61 41.18 2.84
CA ARG A 17 -13.62 39.95 3.59
C ARG A 17 -14.03 38.84 2.65
N GLY A 18 -13.09 37.93 2.34
CA GLY A 18 -13.36 36.66 1.65
C GLY A 18 -14.34 35.84 2.49
N THR A 19 -15.55 35.71 2.01
CA THR A 19 -16.55 34.80 2.55
C THR A 19 -16.08 33.38 2.27
N ALA A 20 -15.77 32.63 3.33
CA ALA A 20 -15.56 31.20 3.27
C ALA A 20 -16.80 30.55 2.62
N GLY A 21 -16.62 29.91 1.49
CA GLY A 21 -17.69 29.14 0.85
C GLY A 21 -18.19 28.03 1.77
N PRO A 22 -19.44 27.60 1.60
CA PRO A 22 -20.01 26.55 2.45
C PRO A 22 -19.20 25.27 2.30
N PRO A 23 -19.09 24.45 3.39
CA PRO A 23 -18.38 23.18 3.33
C PRO A 23 -19.00 22.31 2.23
N ARG A 24 -18.14 21.74 1.39
CA ARG A 24 -18.55 20.76 0.37
C ARG A 24 -19.32 19.65 1.07
N LYS A 25 -20.57 19.49 0.73
CA LYS A 25 -21.37 18.33 1.13
C LYS A 25 -20.66 17.10 0.57
N VAL A 26 -20.07 16.30 1.45
CA VAL A 26 -19.66 14.94 1.14
C VAL A 26 -20.97 14.19 0.87
N SER A 27 -21.17 13.76 -0.35
CA SER A 27 -22.30 12.91 -0.70
C SER A 27 -22.18 11.63 0.15
N PRO A 28 -23.24 11.20 0.85
CA PRO A 28 -23.23 9.92 1.53
C PRO A 28 -23.07 8.82 0.47
N GLY A 29 -22.12 7.91 0.71
CA GLY A 29 -21.66 6.88 -0.17
C GLY A 29 -22.79 6.16 -0.92
N GLY A 30 -22.49 5.84 -2.18
CA GLY A 30 -23.27 4.89 -2.93
C GLY A 30 -23.41 3.59 -2.12
N GLU A 31 -24.59 3.00 -2.10
CA GLU A 31 -24.85 1.73 -1.43
C GLU A 31 -23.84 0.69 -1.93
N THR A 32 -22.98 0.25 -1.02
CA THR A 32 -22.06 -0.84 -1.25
C THR A 32 -22.86 -2.09 -1.58
N PRO A 33 -22.58 -2.80 -2.68
CA PRO A 33 -23.16 -4.11 -2.91
C PRO A 33 -22.86 -4.97 -1.68
N ARG A 34 -23.88 -5.52 -1.03
CA ARG A 34 -23.71 -6.39 0.15
C ARG A 34 -22.89 -7.60 -0.28
N GLY A 35 -21.64 -7.66 0.16
CA GLY A 35 -20.72 -8.77 -0.11
C GLY A 35 -19.40 -8.42 -0.80
N ALA A 36 -19.13 -7.16 -1.18
CA ALA A 36 -17.81 -6.79 -1.71
C ALA A 36 -16.79 -6.62 -0.58
N ASN A 37 -15.64 -7.29 -0.70
CA ASN A 37 -14.53 -7.17 0.25
C ASN A 37 -13.97 -5.74 0.27
N VAL A 38 -13.82 -5.15 1.45
CA VAL A 38 -13.23 -3.82 1.63
C VAL A 38 -11.74 -3.95 1.84
N ILE A 39 -10.95 -3.53 0.86
CA ILE A 39 -9.49 -3.63 0.89
C ILE A 39 -8.87 -2.24 1.10
N GLY A 40 -8.16 -2.08 2.22
CA GLY A 40 -7.38 -0.88 2.46
C GLY A 40 -6.19 -0.79 1.51
N VAL A 41 -5.88 0.42 1.03
CA VAL A 41 -4.63 0.72 0.32
C VAL A 41 -3.97 1.87 1.05
N LEU A 42 -2.78 1.65 1.62
CA LEU A 42 -2.05 2.71 2.34
C LEU A 42 -1.72 3.84 1.37
N ALA A 43 -2.28 5.02 1.60
CA ALA A 43 -2.25 6.16 0.68
C ALA A 43 -1.47 7.35 1.24
N LEU A 44 -0.32 7.08 1.88
CA LEU A 44 0.60 8.10 2.39
C LEU A 44 1.56 8.59 1.30
N GLN A 45 2.04 7.65 0.45
CA GLN A 45 2.94 7.93 -0.66
C GLN A 45 3.02 6.70 -1.58
N GLY A 46 3.32 6.88 -2.87
CA GLY A 46 3.53 5.81 -3.85
C GLY A 46 2.33 5.52 -4.75
N ASP A 47 2.34 4.36 -5.42
CA ASP A 47 1.41 4.03 -6.49
C ASP A 47 0.08 3.42 -6.00
N PHE A 48 -0.50 3.96 -4.91
CA PHE A 48 -1.74 3.45 -4.33
C PHE A 48 -2.93 3.50 -5.31
N GLU A 49 -2.96 4.46 -6.24
CA GLU A 49 -4.02 4.55 -7.25
C GLU A 49 -4.01 3.36 -8.23
N ALA A 50 -2.83 2.84 -8.59
CA ALA A 50 -2.73 1.68 -9.48
C ALA A 50 -3.30 0.42 -8.80
N HIS A 51 -2.98 0.19 -7.53
CA HIS A 51 -3.58 -0.89 -6.73
C HIS A 51 -5.10 -0.73 -6.61
N THR A 52 -5.58 0.49 -6.38
CA THR A 52 -7.02 0.81 -6.32
C THR A 52 -7.74 0.38 -7.59
N LYS A 53 -7.20 0.69 -8.77
CA LYS A 53 -7.77 0.32 -10.06
C LYS A 53 -7.84 -1.20 -10.25
N ILE A 54 -6.78 -1.93 -9.88
CA ILE A 54 -6.76 -3.39 -9.95
C ILE A 54 -7.84 -3.99 -9.05
N LEU A 55 -7.94 -3.54 -7.79
CA LEU A 55 -8.95 -4.02 -6.85
C LEU A 55 -10.36 -3.81 -7.37
N GLN A 56 -10.66 -2.65 -7.97
CA GLN A 56 -11.94 -2.36 -8.60
C GLN A 56 -12.23 -3.32 -9.76
N THR A 57 -11.24 -3.62 -10.61
CA THR A 57 -11.37 -4.58 -11.72
C THR A 57 -11.68 -5.99 -11.20
N LEU A 58 -11.16 -6.36 -10.04
CA LEU A 58 -11.40 -7.63 -9.37
C LEU A 58 -12.69 -7.66 -8.54
N GLY A 59 -13.51 -6.59 -8.57
CA GLY A 59 -14.78 -6.50 -7.85
C GLY A 59 -14.66 -6.24 -6.35
N ALA A 60 -13.47 -5.92 -5.85
CA ALA A 60 -13.28 -5.48 -4.47
C ALA A 60 -13.58 -3.98 -4.32
N GLN A 61 -13.84 -3.55 -3.09
CA GLN A 61 -14.02 -2.14 -2.74
C GLN A 61 -12.74 -1.59 -2.12
N PRO A 62 -11.92 -0.81 -2.84
CA PRO A 62 -10.73 -0.20 -2.27
C PRO A 62 -11.10 0.97 -1.36
N ARG A 63 -10.34 1.12 -0.27
CA ARG A 63 -10.39 2.27 0.64
C ARG A 63 -8.99 2.82 0.84
N GLU A 64 -8.78 4.10 0.61
CA GLU A 64 -7.53 4.75 0.97
C GLU A 64 -7.38 4.80 2.49
N VAL A 65 -6.19 4.39 2.97
CA VAL A 65 -5.81 4.42 4.39
C VAL A 65 -4.79 5.52 4.59
N ARG A 66 -5.16 6.53 5.37
CA ARG A 66 -4.30 7.69 5.69
C ARG A 66 -4.18 7.92 7.20
N VAL A 67 -5.18 7.51 7.96
CA VAL A 67 -5.26 7.65 9.42
C VAL A 67 -5.81 6.35 10.05
N PRO A 68 -5.59 6.11 11.36
CA PRO A 68 -6.04 4.88 12.03
C PRO A 68 -7.54 4.57 11.86
N ALA A 69 -8.39 5.59 11.80
CA ALA A 69 -9.84 5.40 11.62
C ALA A 69 -10.20 4.71 10.30
N ASP A 70 -9.37 4.84 9.26
CA ASP A 70 -9.61 4.24 7.95
C ASP A 70 -9.41 2.71 7.96
N LEU A 71 -8.73 2.17 8.99
CA LEU A 71 -8.49 0.73 9.14
C LEU A 71 -9.74 -0.04 9.64
N ALA A 72 -10.73 0.67 10.16
CA ALA A 72 -11.90 0.03 10.73
C ALA A 72 -12.71 -0.74 9.65
N GLY A 73 -12.96 -2.04 9.91
CA GLY A 73 -13.78 -2.88 9.03
C GLY A 73 -13.11 -3.21 7.69
N LEU A 74 -11.79 -3.17 7.60
CA LEU A 74 -11.06 -3.70 6.45
C LEU A 74 -11.01 -5.23 6.49
N ASP A 75 -11.22 -5.82 5.33
CA ASP A 75 -11.06 -7.26 5.13
C ASP A 75 -9.61 -7.62 4.73
N GLY A 76 -8.87 -6.72 4.09
CA GLY A 76 -7.49 -6.87 3.70
C GLY A 76 -6.77 -5.53 3.57
N LEU A 77 -5.43 -5.54 3.42
CA LEU A 77 -4.62 -4.34 3.31
C LEU A 77 -3.54 -4.50 2.23
N ILE A 78 -3.30 -3.43 1.45
CA ILE A 78 -2.15 -3.31 0.58
C ILE A 78 -1.26 -2.15 1.06
N ILE A 79 0.04 -2.43 1.21
CA ILE A 79 1.08 -1.41 1.43
C ILE A 79 1.86 -1.29 0.12
N PRO A 80 1.65 -0.20 -0.65
CA PRO A 80 2.18 -0.06 -2.00
C PRO A 80 3.69 0.23 -2.03
N GLY A 81 4.25 0.12 -3.24
CA GLY A 81 5.57 0.65 -3.56
C GLY A 81 5.63 2.17 -3.44
N GLY A 82 6.86 2.70 -3.36
CA GLY A 82 7.12 4.12 -3.21
C GLY A 82 8.47 4.39 -2.57
N GLU A 83 8.60 5.50 -1.85
CA GLU A 83 9.80 5.80 -1.06
C GLU A 83 9.59 5.34 0.39
N SER A 84 10.28 4.25 0.79
CA SER A 84 10.06 3.59 2.09
C SER A 84 10.27 4.52 3.29
N THR A 85 11.25 5.43 3.24
CA THR A 85 11.51 6.39 4.33
C THR A 85 10.31 7.34 4.50
N VAL A 86 9.76 7.85 3.39
CA VAL A 86 8.60 8.74 3.43
C VAL A 86 7.36 8.00 3.94
N ILE A 87 7.17 6.75 3.52
CA ILE A 87 6.06 5.91 4.00
C ILE A 87 6.20 5.67 5.50
N THR A 88 7.40 5.27 6.00
CA THR A 88 7.64 5.01 7.42
C THR A 88 7.41 6.26 8.28
N LEU A 89 7.97 7.41 7.86
CA LEU A 89 7.74 8.69 8.56
C LEU A 89 6.26 9.09 8.55
N GLY A 90 5.55 8.81 7.45
CA GLY A 90 4.10 9.03 7.37
C GLY A 90 3.33 8.13 8.34
N ILE A 91 3.68 6.85 8.44
CA ILE A 91 3.09 5.91 9.40
C ILE A 91 3.29 6.39 10.85
N GLU A 92 4.49 6.84 11.18
CA GLU A 92 4.79 7.39 12.51
C GLU A 92 4.00 8.67 12.80
N ARG A 93 3.99 9.61 11.86
CA ARG A 93 3.31 10.89 12.00
C ARG A 93 1.80 10.75 12.18
N GLU A 94 1.18 9.85 11.43
CA GLU A 94 -0.27 9.62 11.49
C GLU A 94 -0.68 8.60 12.59
N GLY A 95 0.29 8.05 13.35
CA GLY A 95 0.01 7.09 14.42
C GLY A 95 -0.51 5.73 13.92
N LEU A 96 -0.13 5.33 12.71
CA LEU A 96 -0.59 4.10 12.07
C LEU A 96 0.18 2.84 12.49
N GLY A 97 1.34 2.97 13.15
CA GLY A 97 2.24 1.85 13.43
C GLY A 97 1.58 0.70 14.19
N ASP A 98 1.08 0.95 15.40
CA ASP A 98 0.41 -0.07 16.22
C ASP A 98 -0.89 -0.57 15.57
N PRO A 99 -1.79 0.29 15.05
CA PRO A 99 -2.98 -0.17 14.34
C PRO A 99 -2.70 -1.10 13.16
N LEU A 100 -1.63 -0.87 12.40
CA LEU A 100 -1.22 -1.75 11.29
C LEU A 100 -0.70 -3.09 11.80
N ARG A 101 0.08 -3.11 12.90
CA ARG A 101 0.52 -4.35 13.55
C ARG A 101 -0.65 -5.16 14.09
N GLU A 102 -1.61 -4.52 14.74
CA GLU A 102 -2.82 -5.15 15.25
C GLU A 102 -3.66 -5.75 14.13
N LEU A 103 -3.85 -5.01 13.03
CA LEU A 103 -4.57 -5.48 11.86
C LEU A 103 -3.92 -6.75 11.27
N ALA A 104 -2.61 -6.73 11.03
CA ALA A 104 -1.88 -7.89 10.53
C ALA A 104 -1.91 -9.06 11.53
N GLY A 105 -1.70 -8.78 12.83
CA GLY A 105 -1.73 -9.77 13.92
C GLY A 105 -3.10 -10.42 14.13
N SER A 106 -4.20 -9.74 13.78
CA SER A 106 -5.56 -10.32 13.76
C SER A 106 -5.77 -11.36 12.64
N GLY A 107 -4.74 -11.58 11.81
CA GLY A 107 -4.80 -12.48 10.66
C GLY A 107 -5.44 -11.86 9.42
N THR A 108 -5.67 -10.55 9.37
CA THR A 108 -6.11 -9.86 8.17
C THR A 108 -5.05 -9.98 7.07
N PRO A 109 -5.40 -10.42 5.85
CA PRO A 109 -4.45 -10.54 4.76
C PRO A 109 -3.78 -9.20 4.40
N VAL A 110 -2.46 -9.22 4.24
CA VAL A 110 -1.67 -8.03 3.89
C VAL A 110 -0.77 -8.33 2.70
N LEU A 111 -0.73 -7.42 1.72
CA LEU A 111 0.20 -7.46 0.60
C LEU A 111 1.10 -6.21 0.63
N GLY A 112 2.43 -6.41 0.74
CA GLY A 112 3.42 -5.36 0.55
C GLY A 112 4.10 -5.45 -0.82
N THR A 113 4.19 -4.35 -1.58
CA THR A 113 4.90 -4.32 -2.86
C THR A 113 6.09 -3.36 -2.80
N CYS A 114 7.24 -3.75 -3.30
CA CYS A 114 8.48 -2.97 -3.34
C CYS A 114 8.81 -2.32 -1.97
N ALA A 115 8.58 -1.01 -1.79
CA ALA A 115 8.75 -0.34 -0.51
C ALA A 115 7.87 -0.93 0.61
N GLY A 116 6.70 -1.48 0.27
CA GLY A 116 5.82 -2.17 1.22
C GLY A 116 6.49 -3.40 1.86
N MET A 117 7.34 -4.14 1.13
CA MET A 117 8.16 -5.22 1.70
C MET A 117 9.12 -4.68 2.77
N ILE A 118 9.75 -3.53 2.52
CA ILE A 118 10.65 -2.87 3.49
C ILE A 118 9.88 -2.43 4.73
N VAL A 119 8.71 -1.81 4.54
CA VAL A 119 7.85 -1.34 5.65
C VAL A 119 7.40 -2.49 6.56
N LEU A 120 7.20 -3.69 6.01
CA LEU A 120 6.74 -4.87 6.76
C LEU A 120 7.86 -5.60 7.51
N ASP A 121 9.14 -5.33 7.23
CA ASP A 121 10.28 -6.07 7.79
C ASP A 121 10.50 -5.84 9.30
N ARG A 122 11.48 -6.58 9.88
CA ARG A 122 11.83 -6.53 11.32
C ARG A 122 12.23 -5.14 11.79
N ASP A 123 12.88 -4.37 10.93
CA ASP A 123 13.50 -3.08 11.29
C ASP A 123 12.49 -1.92 11.23
N HIS A 124 11.26 -2.17 10.70
CA HIS A 124 10.19 -1.17 10.56
C HIS A 124 8.91 -1.59 11.35
N LEU A 125 7.89 -2.13 10.67
CA LEU A 125 6.67 -2.58 11.37
C LEU A 125 6.86 -3.91 12.11
N GLY A 126 7.81 -4.75 11.73
CA GLY A 126 8.07 -6.04 12.36
C GLY A 126 6.93 -7.06 12.15
N VAL A 127 6.15 -6.91 11.08
CA VAL A 127 5.04 -7.80 10.75
C VAL A 127 5.52 -9.09 10.07
N LEU A 128 6.57 -8.98 9.24
CA LEU A 128 7.27 -10.11 8.61
C LEU A 128 8.61 -10.35 9.30
N ASP A 129 8.92 -11.61 9.58
CA ASP A 129 10.19 -12.06 10.14
C ASP A 129 11.29 -12.12 9.06
N ILE A 130 11.50 -11.01 8.39
CA ILE A 130 12.52 -10.82 7.34
C ILE A 130 13.39 -9.60 7.65
N ARG A 131 14.60 -9.57 7.10
CA ARG A 131 15.43 -8.37 6.97
C ARG A 131 15.68 -8.08 5.51
N VAL A 132 15.50 -6.83 5.12
CA VAL A 132 15.49 -6.42 3.73
C VAL A 132 16.66 -5.49 3.44
N GLN A 133 17.39 -5.75 2.34
CA GLN A 133 18.37 -4.84 1.77
C GLN A 133 17.70 -3.96 0.72
N ARG A 134 17.80 -2.63 0.88
CA ARG A 134 17.28 -1.64 -0.07
C ARG A 134 18.22 -1.51 -1.27
N ASN A 135 17.66 -1.18 -2.46
CA ASN A 135 18.41 -0.95 -3.70
C ASN A 135 19.42 -2.08 -4.00
N ALA A 136 18.99 -3.31 -3.82
CA ALA A 136 19.87 -4.46 -3.65
C ALA A 136 20.54 -4.95 -4.95
N PHE A 137 19.94 -4.65 -6.12
CA PHE A 137 20.46 -5.06 -7.44
C PHE A 137 21.60 -4.16 -7.98
N GLY A 138 22.14 -3.27 -7.12
CA GLY A 138 23.31 -2.44 -7.43
C GLY A 138 23.01 -1.17 -8.20
N ARG A 139 24.04 -0.31 -8.34
CA ARG A 139 23.88 1.03 -8.97
C ARG A 139 23.66 0.98 -10.49
N GLN A 140 24.06 -0.11 -11.15
CA GLN A 140 23.97 -0.25 -12.62
C GLN A 140 22.63 -0.79 -13.08
N LEU A 141 21.94 -1.62 -12.26
CA LEU A 141 20.62 -2.16 -12.53
C LEU A 141 19.57 -1.43 -11.69
N ARG A 142 19.18 -0.24 -12.13
CA ARG A 142 18.15 0.55 -11.43
C ARG A 142 16.74 0.01 -11.67
N SER A 143 16.51 -0.62 -12.81
CA SER A 143 15.26 -1.28 -13.18
C SER A 143 15.52 -2.42 -14.14
N PHE A 144 14.75 -3.48 -14.02
CA PHE A 144 14.72 -4.63 -14.94
C PHE A 144 13.39 -5.34 -14.84
N GLU A 145 13.11 -6.21 -15.76
CA GLU A 145 11.92 -7.04 -15.81
C GLU A 145 12.33 -8.52 -15.81
N ALA A 146 11.51 -9.36 -15.21
CA ALA A 146 11.72 -10.81 -15.19
C ALA A 146 10.37 -11.53 -15.10
N ASP A 147 10.28 -12.67 -15.75
CA ASP A 147 9.18 -13.60 -15.59
C ASP A 147 9.51 -14.59 -14.48
N LEU A 148 8.70 -14.63 -13.41
CA LEU A 148 8.95 -15.40 -12.21
C LEU A 148 7.85 -16.44 -11.98
N GLU A 149 8.24 -17.69 -11.78
CA GLU A 149 7.35 -18.68 -11.19
C GLU A 149 7.20 -18.40 -9.69
N LEU A 150 5.98 -18.11 -9.25
CA LEU A 150 5.66 -17.87 -7.84
C LEU A 150 4.95 -19.09 -7.25
N VAL A 151 5.48 -19.62 -6.16
CA VAL A 151 4.83 -20.71 -5.43
C VAL A 151 3.44 -20.27 -4.96
N GLY A 152 2.43 -21.07 -5.30
CA GLY A 152 1.04 -20.81 -4.91
C GLY A 152 0.31 -19.75 -5.75
N VAL A 153 0.89 -19.34 -6.90
CA VAL A 153 0.24 -18.48 -7.90
C VAL A 153 0.12 -19.23 -9.21
N ASP A 154 -1.09 -19.62 -9.56
CA ASP A 154 -1.37 -20.35 -10.79
C ASP A 154 -1.39 -19.45 -12.03
N GLY A 155 -1.28 -20.07 -13.23
CA GLY A 155 -1.40 -19.38 -14.51
C GLY A 155 -0.07 -19.00 -15.15
N GLY A 156 1.02 -19.69 -14.77
CA GLY A 156 2.36 -19.50 -15.31
C GLY A 156 3.12 -18.31 -14.74
N PRO A 157 4.27 -17.95 -15.35
CA PRO A 157 5.15 -16.91 -14.79
C PRO A 157 4.44 -15.57 -14.58
N VAL A 158 4.77 -14.90 -13.49
CA VAL A 158 4.36 -13.53 -13.19
C VAL A 158 5.37 -12.58 -13.81
N HIS A 159 4.89 -11.62 -14.60
CA HIS A 159 5.74 -10.56 -15.12
C HIS A 159 6.05 -9.54 -14.01
N ALA A 160 7.31 -9.50 -13.58
CA ALA A 160 7.77 -8.72 -12.43
C ALA A 160 8.61 -7.53 -12.89
N ILE A 161 8.19 -6.31 -12.58
CA ILE A 161 8.90 -5.06 -12.85
C ILE A 161 9.63 -4.63 -11.57
N PHE A 162 10.96 -4.62 -11.61
CA PHE A 162 11.83 -4.22 -10.52
C PHE A 162 12.36 -2.80 -10.74
N ILE A 163 12.12 -1.89 -9.78
CA ILE A 163 12.59 -0.51 -9.82
C ILE A 163 13.29 -0.20 -8.49
N ARG A 164 14.61 -0.05 -8.49
CA ARG A 164 15.42 0.14 -7.28
C ARG A 164 15.05 -0.86 -6.17
N ALA A 165 14.76 -2.08 -6.60
CA ALA A 165 14.09 -3.07 -5.79
C ALA A 165 14.92 -3.53 -4.59
N PRO A 166 14.26 -3.89 -3.48
CA PRO A 166 14.88 -4.58 -2.37
C PRO A 166 15.03 -6.08 -2.68
N TRP A 167 15.76 -6.80 -1.81
CA TRP A 167 15.63 -8.23 -1.63
C TRP A 167 15.75 -8.62 -0.16
N VAL A 168 15.33 -9.83 0.18
CA VAL A 168 15.47 -10.35 1.54
C VAL A 168 16.88 -10.90 1.73
N VAL A 169 17.58 -10.46 2.78
CA VAL A 169 18.91 -10.94 3.17
C VAL A 169 18.87 -11.97 4.29
N GLU A 170 17.85 -11.91 5.14
CA GLU A 170 17.61 -12.87 6.23
C GLU A 170 16.11 -13.10 6.38
N HIS A 171 15.72 -14.32 6.71
CA HIS A 171 14.34 -14.65 7.07
C HIS A 171 14.28 -15.73 8.14
N GLY A 172 13.22 -15.69 8.95
CA GLY A 172 12.93 -16.70 9.95
C GLY A 172 12.37 -17.99 9.36
N ALA A 173 12.36 -19.05 10.17
CA ALA A 173 11.89 -20.38 9.77
C ALA A 173 10.39 -20.42 9.39
N GLY A 174 9.59 -19.46 9.87
CA GLY A 174 8.16 -19.36 9.53
C GLY A 174 7.86 -18.61 8.23
N VAL A 175 8.89 -18.14 7.52
CA VAL A 175 8.76 -17.42 6.26
C VAL A 175 8.96 -18.38 5.09
N GLU A 176 7.96 -18.45 4.23
CA GLU A 176 8.00 -19.20 2.96
C GLU A 176 8.55 -18.30 1.86
N VAL A 177 9.54 -18.78 1.11
CA VAL A 177 10.07 -18.09 -0.07
C VAL A 177 9.27 -18.52 -1.28
N LEU A 178 8.58 -17.56 -1.92
CA LEU A 178 7.72 -17.81 -3.08
C LEU A 178 8.45 -17.67 -4.42
N ALA A 179 9.46 -16.79 -4.48
CA ALA A 179 10.32 -16.62 -5.65
C ALA A 179 11.68 -16.03 -5.30
N GLN A 180 12.68 -16.31 -6.13
CA GLN A 180 14.04 -15.80 -5.99
C GLN A 180 14.57 -15.24 -7.31
N VAL A 181 15.43 -14.23 -7.21
CA VAL A 181 16.25 -13.72 -8.34
C VAL A 181 17.70 -13.69 -7.87
N GLN A 182 18.62 -14.29 -8.65
CA GLN A 182 20.04 -14.39 -8.29
C GLN A 182 20.26 -14.98 -6.88
N ALA A 183 19.49 -16.02 -6.52
CA ALA A 183 19.49 -16.67 -5.21
C ALA A 183 19.04 -15.81 -4.03
N HIS A 184 18.49 -14.61 -4.27
CA HIS A 184 17.90 -13.77 -3.23
C HIS A 184 16.37 -13.83 -3.28
N PRO A 185 15.70 -14.04 -2.14
CA PRO A 185 14.24 -14.02 -2.09
C PRO A 185 13.70 -12.62 -2.46
N VAL A 186 12.77 -12.61 -3.43
CA VAL A 186 12.09 -11.40 -3.94
C VAL A 186 10.57 -11.47 -3.78
N ALA A 187 10.06 -12.63 -3.36
CA ALA A 187 8.66 -12.82 -2.97
C ALA A 187 8.63 -13.78 -1.78
N VAL A 188 7.94 -13.40 -0.73
CA VAL A 188 7.86 -14.15 0.53
C VAL A 188 6.45 -14.10 1.12
N ARG A 189 6.16 -15.08 1.97
CA ARG A 189 4.92 -15.19 2.72
C ARG A 189 5.18 -15.62 4.16
N GLN A 190 4.43 -15.06 5.09
CA GLN A 190 4.33 -15.56 6.46
C GLN A 190 2.87 -15.49 6.91
N GLY A 191 2.23 -16.65 7.07
CA GLY A 191 0.81 -16.71 7.35
C GLY A 191 -0.03 -16.03 6.26
N ASN A 192 -0.77 -14.99 6.61
CA ASN A 192 -1.60 -14.20 5.69
C ASN A 192 -0.90 -12.93 5.17
N VAL A 193 0.38 -12.75 5.46
CA VAL A 193 1.15 -11.59 5.00
C VAL A 193 2.06 -11.99 3.85
N PHE A 194 1.92 -11.28 2.73
CA PHE A 194 2.69 -11.46 1.51
C PHE A 194 3.54 -10.21 1.25
N ALA A 195 4.76 -10.40 0.76
CA ALA A 195 5.57 -9.28 0.32
C ALA A 195 6.34 -9.64 -0.95
N VAL A 196 6.35 -8.72 -1.92
CA VAL A 196 7.09 -8.84 -3.17
C VAL A 196 7.98 -7.62 -3.39
N ALA A 197 9.17 -7.84 -3.94
CA ALA A 197 10.16 -6.80 -4.18
C ALA A 197 9.90 -5.96 -5.46
N PHE A 198 8.92 -6.35 -6.25
CA PHE A 198 8.59 -5.80 -7.55
C PHE A 198 7.21 -5.10 -7.54
N HIS A 199 6.84 -4.52 -8.66
CA HIS A 199 5.64 -3.75 -8.90
C HIS A 199 4.64 -4.52 -9.80
N PRO A 200 3.77 -5.38 -9.25
CA PRO A 200 2.76 -6.08 -10.05
C PRO A 200 1.77 -5.11 -10.69
N GLU A 201 1.49 -4.00 -10.02
CA GLU A 201 0.56 -2.97 -10.47
C GLU A 201 1.00 -2.28 -11.77
N LEU A 202 2.30 -2.13 -11.98
CA LEU A 202 2.85 -1.52 -13.20
C LEU A 202 2.81 -2.48 -14.40
N ALA A 203 2.90 -3.78 -14.14
CA ALA A 203 2.76 -4.81 -15.17
C ALA A 203 1.30 -5.12 -15.53
N GLY A 204 0.33 -4.53 -14.85
CA GLY A 204 -1.07 -4.95 -14.94
C GLY A 204 -1.32 -6.36 -14.41
N GLU A 205 -0.41 -6.87 -13.58
CA GLU A 205 -0.48 -8.21 -13.01
C GLU A 205 -1.46 -8.25 -11.83
N THR A 206 -2.55 -8.96 -12.00
CA THR A 206 -3.66 -8.99 -11.03
C THR A 206 -3.61 -10.18 -10.09
N ARG A 207 -2.81 -11.22 -10.38
CA ARG A 207 -2.83 -12.49 -9.64
C ARG A 207 -2.39 -12.35 -8.18
N LEU A 208 -1.50 -11.41 -7.85
CA LEU A 208 -1.12 -11.14 -6.45
C LEU A 208 -2.25 -10.48 -5.66
N HIS A 209 -3.01 -9.58 -6.29
CA HIS A 209 -4.21 -9.01 -5.70
C HIS A 209 -5.29 -10.09 -5.52
N LYS A 210 -5.43 -10.98 -6.51
CA LYS A 210 -6.34 -12.12 -6.42
C LYS A 210 -5.91 -13.07 -5.29
N LEU A 211 -4.62 -13.35 -5.12
CA LEU A 211 -4.09 -14.17 -4.02
C LEU A 211 -4.48 -13.58 -2.66
N LEU A 212 -4.43 -12.25 -2.50
CA LEU A 212 -4.90 -11.56 -1.30
C LEU A 212 -6.41 -11.84 -1.06
N LEU A 213 -7.24 -11.68 -2.10
CA LEU A 213 -8.69 -11.91 -2.02
C LEU A 213 -9.03 -13.39 -1.76
N ASP A 214 -8.33 -14.33 -2.39
CA ASP A 214 -8.50 -15.77 -2.19
C ASP A 214 -8.11 -16.19 -0.76
N THR A 215 -7.11 -15.55 -0.18
CA THR A 215 -6.69 -15.78 1.22
C THR A 215 -7.78 -15.29 2.18
N LEU A 216 -8.42 -14.18 1.89
CA LEU A 216 -9.55 -13.66 2.64
C LEU A 216 -10.76 -14.63 2.56
N ALA A 217 -11.10 -15.14 1.37
CA ALA A 217 -12.19 -16.09 1.19
C ALA A 217 -11.98 -17.38 2.01
N ARG A 218 -10.77 -17.91 2.04
CA ARG A 218 -10.40 -19.08 2.88
C ARG A 218 -10.60 -18.80 4.37
N ARG A 219 -10.15 -17.63 4.85
CA ARG A 219 -10.30 -17.22 6.26
C ARG A 219 -11.77 -17.17 6.69
N THR A 220 -12.65 -16.61 5.85
CA THR A 220 -14.08 -16.51 6.15
C THR A 220 -14.76 -17.89 6.17
N ALA A 221 -14.35 -18.80 5.28
CA ALA A 221 -14.84 -20.18 5.26
C ALA A 221 -14.44 -20.95 6.54
N ASP A 222 -13.18 -20.82 6.98
CA ASP A 222 -12.69 -21.47 8.19
C ASP A 222 -13.34 -20.93 9.47
N ALA A 223 -13.63 -19.63 9.52
CA ALA A 223 -14.36 -19.01 10.63
C ALA A 223 -15.82 -19.48 10.71
N GLY A 224 -16.47 -19.66 9.56
CA GLY A 224 -17.84 -20.17 9.49
C GLY A 224 -17.98 -21.67 9.86
N SER A 225 -16.92 -22.46 9.69
CA SER A 225 -16.90 -23.89 10.03
C SER A 225 -16.70 -24.17 11.52
N ARG A 226 -16.21 -23.20 12.29
CA ARG A 226 -16.10 -23.25 13.75
C ARG A 226 -17.33 -22.63 14.39
N GLY A 227 -18.50 -23.24 14.20
CA GLY A 227 -19.75 -22.84 14.84
C GLY A 227 -19.65 -22.88 16.38
N PRO A 228 -20.54 -22.16 17.09
CA PRO A 228 -20.47 -22.08 18.54
C PRO A 228 -20.62 -23.49 19.16
N CYS A 229 -19.65 -23.82 20.04
CA CYS A 229 -19.78 -24.96 20.97
C CYS A 229 -20.86 -24.68 22.01
#